data_547aa52d3ab5d1d565da5b874cec7399
#
_entry.id   547aa52d3ab5d1d565da5b874cec7399
#
_cell.length_a   1.000
_cell.length_b   1.000
_cell.length_c   1.000
_cell.angle_alpha   90.00
_cell.angle_beta   90.00
_cell.angle_gamma   90.00
#
_symmetry.space_group_name_H-M   'P 1'
#
loop_
_entity.id
_entity.type
_entity.pdbx_description
1 polymer ?
#
loop_
_entity_poly.entity_id
_entity_poly.type
_entity_poly.pdbx_seq_one_letter_code
_entity_poly.pdbx_strand_id
1 'polypeptide(L)'
;MIVGDVNGLKLINDAFGHSQGDLYLCKIARVLEKSFRAEDIVARWGGDEFSILLPKTRKEDALVVIERIREKCKKASSKNIPLSISLGVSEKTENRQSSGDILIEAEDNMYKRKLLERKSISSSIISSLERTLWEKSHETEEHAGRLKVIALKIGKSLGLPENKLDELSLLSTLHDIGKIAIPEEILLKKEKLTKKEWNIIKKHPEIGYNIAESAPQLTPIAEAILSHHEWWNGKGYPHGLDGEDIPITSRIIAIADAYDVMTIGRSYKNKVSKKDAINELKRCSGEQFDPRLVDEFVEIMGGQ
;
A
#
# COMPACT_ATOMS: atom_id res chain seq x y z
N MET A 1 16.84 -1.11 -29.91
CA MET A 1 16.10 -2.06 -29.07
C MET A 1 15.57 -1.32 -27.83
N ILE A 2 14.39 -1.65 -27.36
CA ILE A 2 13.87 -1.14 -26.09
C ILE A 2 13.55 -2.35 -25.19
N VAL A 3 13.90 -2.26 -23.91
CA VAL A 3 13.47 -3.20 -22.86
C VAL A 3 12.60 -2.44 -21.87
N GLY A 4 11.54 -3.05 -21.41
CA GLY A 4 10.59 -2.45 -20.49
C GLY A 4 10.24 -3.39 -19.34
N ASP A 5 10.02 -2.81 -18.16
CA ASP A 5 9.57 -3.50 -16.95
C ASP A 5 8.39 -2.73 -16.34
N VAL A 6 7.31 -3.45 -16.09
CA VAL A 6 6.05 -2.87 -15.57
C VAL A 6 6.19 -2.57 -14.10
N ASN A 7 6.00 -1.31 -13.74
CA ASN A 7 6.19 -0.86 -12.36
C ASN A 7 4.99 -1.23 -11.46
N GLY A 8 5.30 -1.72 -10.25
CA GLY A 8 4.31 -1.92 -9.20
C GLY A 8 3.36 -3.10 -9.41
N LEU A 9 3.62 -4.01 -10.37
CA LEU A 9 2.77 -5.16 -10.62
C LEU A 9 2.56 -6.02 -9.37
N LYS A 10 3.63 -6.27 -8.59
CA LYS A 10 3.53 -7.03 -7.34
C LYS A 10 2.59 -6.33 -6.35
N LEU A 11 2.76 -5.03 -6.14
CA LEU A 11 1.90 -4.25 -5.25
C LEU A 11 0.42 -4.28 -5.67
N ILE A 12 0.16 -4.24 -6.99
CA ILE A 12 -1.20 -4.35 -7.54
C ILE A 12 -1.77 -5.76 -7.32
N ASN A 13 -0.96 -6.80 -7.52
CA ASN A 13 -1.37 -8.17 -7.25
C ASN A 13 -1.71 -8.40 -5.78
N ASP A 14 -0.88 -7.89 -4.87
CA ASP A 14 -1.08 -8.03 -3.43
C ASP A 14 -2.32 -7.26 -2.93
N ALA A 15 -2.60 -6.09 -3.53
CA ALA A 15 -3.74 -5.25 -3.17
C ALA A 15 -5.07 -5.69 -3.80
N PHE A 16 -5.05 -6.13 -5.07
CA PHE A 16 -6.27 -6.34 -5.85
C PHE A 16 -6.40 -7.75 -6.44
N GLY A 17 -5.40 -8.62 -6.21
CA GLY A 17 -5.35 -9.98 -6.75
C GLY A 17 -4.80 -10.08 -8.18
N HIS A 18 -4.35 -11.28 -8.56
CA HIS A 18 -3.70 -11.56 -9.85
C HIS A 18 -4.57 -11.19 -11.07
N SER A 19 -5.89 -11.36 -11.00
CA SER A 19 -6.80 -10.97 -12.10
C SER A 19 -6.72 -9.47 -12.44
N GLN A 20 -6.50 -8.61 -11.44
CA GLN A 20 -6.30 -7.17 -11.67
C GLN A 20 -4.90 -6.88 -12.20
N GLY A 21 -3.89 -7.62 -11.74
CA GLY A 21 -2.55 -7.55 -12.31
C GLY A 21 -2.52 -7.96 -13.79
N ASP A 22 -3.26 -8.99 -14.18
CA ASP A 22 -3.40 -9.40 -15.58
C ASP A 22 -4.07 -8.31 -16.42
N LEU A 23 -5.14 -7.69 -15.91
CA LEU A 23 -5.77 -6.54 -16.57
C LEU A 23 -4.81 -5.35 -16.69
N TYR A 24 -3.98 -5.11 -15.69
CA TYR A 24 -2.96 -4.08 -15.70
C TYR A 24 -1.92 -4.33 -16.80
N LEU A 25 -1.41 -5.56 -16.89
CA LEU A 25 -0.50 -6.00 -17.96
C LEU A 25 -1.13 -5.86 -19.35
N CYS A 26 -2.40 -6.28 -19.50
CA CYS A 26 -3.13 -6.12 -20.76
C CYS A 26 -3.27 -4.65 -21.18
N LYS A 27 -3.48 -3.72 -20.23
CA LYS A 27 -3.54 -2.29 -20.53
C LYS A 27 -2.18 -1.76 -20.98
N ILE A 28 -1.08 -2.15 -20.33
CA ILE A 28 0.29 -1.78 -20.75
C ILE A 28 0.56 -2.32 -22.14
N ALA A 29 0.29 -3.61 -22.41
CA ALA A 29 0.48 -4.21 -23.73
C ALA A 29 -0.26 -3.43 -24.83
N ARG A 30 -1.52 -3.05 -24.62
CA ARG A 30 -2.29 -2.23 -25.57
C ARG A 30 -1.72 -0.84 -25.78
N VAL A 31 -1.14 -0.22 -24.76
CA VAL A 31 -0.44 1.08 -24.88
C VAL A 31 0.82 0.88 -25.74
N LEU A 32 1.58 -0.16 -25.51
CA LEU A 32 2.76 -0.49 -26.28
C LEU A 32 2.40 -0.75 -27.76
N GLU A 33 1.49 -1.69 -28.03
CA GLU A 33 1.04 -2.00 -29.41
C GLU A 33 0.61 -0.77 -30.21
N LYS A 34 -0.17 0.13 -29.58
CA LYS A 34 -0.63 1.39 -30.22
C LYS A 34 0.46 2.46 -30.33
N SER A 35 1.67 2.21 -29.85
CA SER A 35 2.77 3.17 -29.86
C SER A 35 3.84 2.86 -30.90
N PHE A 36 3.77 1.67 -31.50
CA PHE A 36 4.75 1.19 -32.44
C PHE A 36 4.16 1.06 -33.86
N ARG A 37 5.03 0.91 -34.87
CA ARG A 37 4.68 0.72 -36.27
C ARG A 37 4.45 -0.75 -36.58
N ALA A 38 3.92 -1.07 -37.74
CA ALA A 38 3.67 -2.45 -38.14
C ALA A 38 4.95 -3.30 -38.31
N GLU A 39 6.08 -2.64 -38.64
CA GLU A 39 7.39 -3.28 -38.77
C GLU A 39 8.12 -3.47 -37.43
N ASP A 40 7.66 -2.79 -36.36
CA ASP A 40 8.24 -2.93 -35.04
C ASP A 40 7.73 -4.23 -34.37
N ILE A 41 8.60 -4.92 -33.64
CA ILE A 41 8.25 -6.16 -32.96
C ILE A 41 8.12 -5.88 -31.48
N VAL A 42 6.95 -6.14 -30.92
CA VAL A 42 6.67 -6.03 -29.48
C VAL A 42 6.44 -7.42 -28.93
N ALA A 43 7.21 -7.81 -27.93
CA ALA A 43 7.10 -9.11 -27.26
C ALA A 43 7.06 -8.94 -25.75
N ARG A 44 6.24 -9.73 -25.07
CA ARG A 44 6.33 -9.93 -23.62
C ARG A 44 7.31 -11.07 -23.39
N TRP A 45 8.45 -10.75 -22.75
CA TRP A 45 9.54 -11.70 -22.54
C TRP A 45 9.27 -12.62 -21.35
N GLY A 46 8.64 -12.12 -20.31
CA GLY A 46 8.25 -12.90 -19.11
C GLY A 46 7.59 -11.99 -18.09
N GLY A 47 6.83 -12.54 -17.15
CA GLY A 47 6.29 -11.78 -16.01
C GLY A 47 5.79 -10.36 -16.33
N ASP A 48 6.56 -9.36 -15.93
CA ASP A 48 6.34 -7.91 -16.12
C ASP A 48 7.27 -7.29 -17.17
N GLU A 49 8.04 -8.09 -17.92
CA GLU A 49 9.05 -7.64 -18.86
C GLU A 49 8.56 -7.64 -20.30
N PHE A 50 8.87 -6.58 -21.03
CA PHE A 50 8.61 -6.38 -22.45
C PHE A 50 9.90 -6.09 -23.20
N SER A 51 10.02 -6.67 -24.40
CA SER A 51 11.13 -6.42 -25.33
C SER A 51 10.58 -5.91 -26.66
N ILE A 52 11.16 -4.84 -27.18
CA ILE A 52 10.72 -4.19 -28.41
C ILE A 52 11.91 -3.99 -29.36
N LEU A 53 11.78 -4.51 -30.56
CA LEU A 53 12.76 -4.32 -31.62
C LEU A 53 12.23 -3.29 -32.62
N LEU A 54 13.01 -2.23 -32.83
CA LEU A 54 12.71 -1.12 -33.75
C LEU A 54 13.70 -1.17 -34.93
N PRO A 55 13.33 -1.75 -36.09
CA PRO A 55 14.20 -1.77 -37.25
C PRO A 55 14.48 -0.36 -37.75
N LYS A 56 15.72 -0.09 -38.16
CA LYS A 56 16.14 1.18 -38.79
C LYS A 56 15.75 2.44 -37.98
N THR A 57 15.75 2.35 -36.65
CA THR A 57 15.37 3.45 -35.74
C THR A 57 16.60 3.86 -34.92
N ARG A 58 16.93 5.15 -34.91
CA ARG A 58 17.99 5.71 -34.07
C ARG A 58 17.54 5.83 -32.61
N LYS A 59 18.52 5.92 -31.72
CA LYS A 59 18.27 6.06 -30.26
C LYS A 59 17.41 7.28 -29.94
N GLU A 60 17.65 8.42 -30.60
CA GLU A 60 16.91 9.67 -30.43
C GLU A 60 15.42 9.50 -30.78
N ASP A 61 15.13 8.84 -31.90
CA ASP A 61 13.76 8.57 -32.35
C ASP A 61 13.05 7.59 -31.37
N ALA A 62 13.78 6.59 -30.88
CA ALA A 62 13.26 5.66 -29.89
C ALA A 62 12.95 6.35 -28.56
N LEU A 63 13.73 7.34 -28.13
CA LEU A 63 13.45 8.16 -26.95
C LEU A 63 12.15 8.96 -27.10
N VAL A 64 11.86 9.50 -28.28
CA VAL A 64 10.58 10.17 -28.57
C VAL A 64 9.41 9.20 -28.45
N VAL A 65 9.58 7.95 -28.90
CA VAL A 65 8.57 6.89 -28.73
C VAL A 65 8.35 6.58 -27.24
N ILE A 66 9.42 6.51 -26.43
CA ILE A 66 9.34 6.28 -24.99
C ILE A 66 8.50 7.38 -24.30
N GLU A 67 8.75 8.65 -24.61
CA GLU A 67 7.94 9.74 -24.02
C GLU A 67 6.47 9.66 -24.45
N ARG A 68 6.19 9.30 -25.69
CA ARG A 68 4.82 9.05 -26.16
C ARG A 68 4.13 7.91 -25.41
N ILE A 69 4.86 6.81 -25.09
CA ILE A 69 4.35 5.69 -24.29
C ILE A 69 3.99 6.19 -22.90
N ARG A 70 4.84 6.98 -22.25
CA ARG A 70 4.59 7.55 -20.91
C ARG A 70 3.32 8.40 -20.88
N GLU A 71 3.18 9.30 -21.84
CA GLU A 71 1.97 10.12 -21.96
C GLU A 71 0.71 9.27 -22.17
N LYS A 72 0.81 8.22 -22.98
CA LYS A 72 -0.31 7.28 -23.18
C LYS A 72 -0.62 6.48 -21.91
N CYS A 73 0.39 6.01 -21.17
CA CYS A 73 0.20 5.35 -19.87
C CYS A 73 -0.53 6.29 -18.91
N LYS A 74 -0.09 7.55 -18.80
CA LYS A 74 -0.73 8.55 -17.95
C LYS A 74 -2.20 8.77 -18.32
N LYS A 75 -2.52 8.86 -19.61
CA LYS A 75 -3.91 9.03 -20.11
C LYS A 75 -4.77 7.76 -19.91
N ALA A 76 -4.17 6.59 -20.01
CA ALA A 76 -4.85 5.30 -19.86
C ALA A 76 -4.96 4.84 -18.40
N SER A 77 -4.33 5.55 -17.46
CA SER A 77 -4.42 5.31 -16.02
C SER A 77 -5.86 5.47 -15.57
N SER A 78 -6.32 4.54 -14.73
CA SER A 78 -7.58 4.71 -14.01
C SER A 78 -7.38 5.64 -12.81
N LYS A 79 -8.48 6.14 -12.20
CA LYS A 79 -8.41 6.96 -10.99
C LYS A 79 -7.67 6.25 -9.85
N ASN A 80 -7.78 4.92 -9.79
CA ASN A 80 -7.32 4.12 -8.66
C ASN A 80 -6.01 3.35 -8.92
N ILE A 81 -5.55 3.24 -10.18
CA ILE A 81 -4.32 2.51 -10.52
C ILE A 81 -3.60 3.25 -11.64
N PRO A 82 -2.49 3.96 -11.35
CA PRO A 82 -1.67 4.59 -12.36
C PRO A 82 -0.93 3.54 -13.18
N LEU A 83 -0.97 3.63 -14.52
CA LEU A 83 -0.18 2.78 -15.41
C LEU A 83 1.25 3.31 -15.51
N SER A 84 2.23 2.45 -15.28
CA SER A 84 3.64 2.80 -15.35
C SER A 84 4.50 1.65 -15.83
N ILE A 85 5.45 1.99 -16.72
CA ILE A 85 6.48 1.07 -17.23
C ILE A 85 7.81 1.82 -17.33
N SER A 86 8.87 1.23 -16.79
CA SER A 86 10.23 1.73 -16.96
C SER A 86 10.80 1.20 -18.26
N LEU A 87 11.36 2.07 -19.11
CA LEU A 87 11.84 1.72 -20.44
C LEU A 87 13.30 2.15 -20.61
N GLY A 88 14.13 1.22 -21.08
CA GLY A 88 15.51 1.47 -21.45
C GLY A 88 15.73 1.22 -22.94
N VAL A 89 16.60 1.98 -23.57
CA VAL A 89 16.87 1.91 -25.02
C VAL A 89 18.36 1.73 -25.29
N SER A 90 18.67 0.91 -26.28
CA SER A 90 20.00 0.77 -26.89
C SER A 90 19.90 0.80 -28.39
N GLU A 91 20.99 1.18 -29.06
CA GLU A 91 21.11 1.23 -30.52
C GLU A 91 22.30 0.40 -30.97
N LYS A 92 22.11 -0.39 -32.02
CA LYS A 92 23.21 -1.05 -32.71
C LYS A 92 23.89 -0.03 -33.64
N THR A 93 25.06 0.46 -33.25
CA THR A 93 25.84 1.44 -34.00
C THR A 93 26.95 0.79 -34.82
N GLU A 94 27.42 -0.40 -34.42
CA GLU A 94 28.51 -1.12 -35.06
C GLU A 94 28.12 -2.52 -35.52
N ASN A 95 28.65 -2.95 -36.65
CA ASN A 95 28.39 -4.32 -37.16
C ASN A 95 28.88 -5.44 -36.21
N ARG A 96 29.88 -5.15 -35.39
CA ARG A 96 30.49 -6.13 -34.44
C ARG A 96 29.68 -6.31 -33.16
N GLN A 97 28.78 -5.39 -32.83
CA GLN A 97 27.93 -5.54 -31.65
C GLN A 97 27.00 -6.74 -31.81
N SER A 98 27.02 -7.64 -30.84
CA SER A 98 26.09 -8.75 -30.77
C SER A 98 24.70 -8.30 -30.33
N SER A 99 23.67 -9.09 -30.61
CA SER A 99 22.32 -8.81 -30.09
C SER A 99 22.27 -8.89 -28.55
N GLY A 100 23.15 -9.71 -27.95
CA GLY A 100 23.30 -9.78 -26.49
C GLY A 100 23.84 -8.48 -25.87
N ASP A 101 24.86 -7.86 -26.48
CA ASP A 101 25.41 -6.61 -25.98
C ASP A 101 24.37 -5.48 -26.03
N ILE A 102 23.56 -5.45 -27.08
CA ILE A 102 22.46 -4.48 -27.26
C ILE A 102 21.37 -4.68 -26.20
N LEU A 103 21.05 -5.94 -25.91
CA LEU A 103 20.07 -6.29 -24.88
C LEU A 103 20.55 -5.85 -23.50
N ILE A 104 21.78 -6.21 -23.13
CA ILE A 104 22.38 -5.84 -21.83
C ILE A 104 22.40 -4.32 -21.66
N GLU A 105 22.80 -3.55 -22.69
CA GLU A 105 22.80 -2.09 -22.63
C GLU A 105 21.38 -1.52 -22.42
N ALA A 106 20.37 -2.08 -23.10
CA ALA A 106 18.98 -1.67 -22.94
C ALA A 106 18.46 -1.97 -21.51
N GLU A 107 18.78 -3.16 -20.97
CA GLU A 107 18.44 -3.56 -19.61
C GLU A 107 19.10 -2.64 -18.55
N ASP A 108 20.39 -2.34 -18.70
CA ASP A 108 21.12 -1.43 -17.82
C ASP A 108 20.47 -0.03 -17.81
N ASN A 109 20.09 0.47 -18.98
CA ASN A 109 19.44 1.78 -19.13
C ASN A 109 18.04 1.76 -18.51
N MET A 110 17.27 0.67 -18.68
CA MET A 110 15.98 0.47 -18.04
C MET A 110 16.12 0.43 -16.51
N TYR A 111 17.08 -0.35 -15.99
CA TYR A 111 17.30 -0.49 -14.56
C TYR A 111 17.70 0.83 -13.89
N LYS A 112 18.64 1.59 -14.49
CA LYS A 112 19.01 2.94 -14.01
C LYS A 112 17.78 3.83 -13.89
N ARG A 113 16.91 3.80 -14.89
CA ARG A 113 15.69 4.60 -14.91
C ARG A 113 14.69 4.11 -13.85
N LYS A 114 14.50 2.81 -13.73
CA LYS A 114 13.66 2.18 -12.70
C LYS A 114 14.07 2.63 -11.30
N LEU A 115 15.38 2.69 -11.00
CA LEU A 115 15.89 3.17 -9.72
C LEU A 115 15.53 4.64 -9.46
N LEU A 116 15.65 5.51 -10.47
CA LEU A 116 15.31 6.93 -10.33
C LEU A 116 13.82 7.18 -10.13
N GLU A 117 12.98 6.41 -10.81
CA GLU A 117 11.52 6.58 -10.83
C GLU A 117 10.82 5.82 -9.67
N ARG A 118 11.47 4.81 -9.09
CA ARG A 118 10.88 3.85 -8.12
C ARG A 118 10.14 4.54 -6.97
N LYS A 119 10.78 5.53 -6.33
CA LYS A 119 10.18 6.24 -5.18
C LYS A 119 8.92 7.00 -5.55
N SER A 120 8.94 7.71 -6.68
CA SER A 120 7.80 8.50 -7.16
C SER A 120 6.62 7.63 -7.59
N ILE A 121 6.91 6.54 -8.31
CA ILE A 121 5.87 5.61 -8.80
C ILE A 121 5.23 4.88 -7.62
N SER A 122 6.04 4.35 -6.69
CA SER A 122 5.52 3.67 -5.49
C SER A 122 4.66 4.62 -4.65
N SER A 123 5.08 5.87 -4.42
CA SER A 123 4.27 6.87 -3.73
C SER A 123 2.94 7.14 -4.44
N SER A 124 2.94 7.21 -5.77
CA SER A 124 1.72 7.41 -6.54
C SER A 124 0.74 6.24 -6.42
N ILE A 125 1.26 5.00 -6.42
CA ILE A 125 0.43 3.81 -6.22
C ILE A 125 -0.13 3.79 -4.79
N ILE A 126 0.69 4.05 -3.77
CA ILE A 126 0.25 4.12 -2.37
C ILE A 126 -0.88 5.13 -2.21
N SER A 127 -0.72 6.36 -2.72
CA SER A 127 -1.78 7.37 -2.64
C SER A 127 -3.07 6.95 -3.37
N SER A 128 -2.95 6.14 -4.42
CA SER A 128 -4.12 5.56 -5.10
C SER A 128 -4.78 4.47 -4.26
N LEU A 129 -4.00 3.66 -3.54
CA LEU A 129 -4.53 2.66 -2.61
C LEU A 129 -5.24 3.30 -1.42
N GLU A 130 -4.65 4.35 -0.81
CA GLU A 130 -5.30 5.15 0.25
C GLU A 130 -6.68 5.65 -0.18
N ARG A 131 -6.75 6.29 -1.35
CA ARG A 131 -8.02 6.79 -1.89
C ARG A 131 -9.02 5.65 -2.13
N THR A 132 -8.58 4.50 -2.65
CA THR A 132 -9.43 3.34 -2.86
C THR A 132 -9.95 2.77 -1.53
N LEU A 133 -9.12 2.77 -0.49
CA LEU A 133 -9.52 2.38 0.87
C LEU A 133 -10.66 3.29 1.37
N TRP A 134 -10.52 4.60 1.26
CA TRP A 134 -11.53 5.57 1.68
C TRP A 134 -12.83 5.47 0.88
N GLU A 135 -12.74 5.17 -0.43
CA GLU A 135 -13.93 4.99 -1.28
C GLU A 135 -14.69 3.68 -0.96
N LYS A 136 -13.98 2.61 -0.56
CA LYS A 136 -14.55 1.27 -0.36
C LYS A 136 -14.94 0.94 1.08
N SER A 137 -14.42 1.66 2.06
CA SER A 137 -14.60 1.32 3.47
C SER A 137 -15.16 2.49 4.27
N HIS A 138 -15.41 2.26 5.56
CA HIS A 138 -15.76 3.34 6.50
C HIS A 138 -14.55 4.14 7.00
N GLU A 139 -13.35 3.82 6.50
CA GLU A 139 -12.14 4.58 6.79
C GLU A 139 -12.20 5.90 6.03
N THR A 140 -11.86 7.00 6.69
CA THR A 140 -11.89 8.34 6.10
C THR A 140 -10.58 9.07 6.39
N GLU A 141 -10.29 10.10 5.58
CA GLU A 141 -9.13 10.96 5.81
C GLU A 141 -9.23 11.65 7.19
N GLU A 142 -10.43 12.04 7.60
CA GLU A 142 -10.67 12.66 8.90
C GLU A 142 -10.40 11.68 10.06
N HIS A 143 -10.79 10.40 9.92
CA HIS A 143 -10.47 9.36 10.88
C HIS A 143 -8.96 9.19 11.00
N ALA A 144 -8.26 9.00 9.88
CA ALA A 144 -6.81 8.88 9.85
C ALA A 144 -6.11 10.09 10.49
N GLY A 145 -6.61 11.31 10.22
CA GLY A 145 -6.10 12.56 10.82
C GLY A 145 -6.26 12.59 12.34
N ARG A 146 -7.43 12.21 12.88
CA ARG A 146 -7.65 12.14 14.34
C ARG A 146 -6.80 11.05 14.98
N LEU A 147 -6.72 9.88 14.35
CA LEU A 147 -5.89 8.78 14.81
C LEU A 147 -4.43 9.19 14.95
N LYS A 148 -3.89 9.88 13.92
CA LYS A 148 -2.53 10.41 13.91
C LYS A 148 -2.30 11.38 15.09
N VAL A 149 -3.22 12.28 15.36
CA VAL A 149 -3.09 13.23 16.48
C VAL A 149 -3.02 12.49 17.81
N ILE A 150 -3.88 11.49 18.01
CA ILE A 150 -3.91 10.69 19.25
C ILE A 150 -2.63 9.86 19.38
N ALA A 151 -2.28 9.10 18.36
CA ALA A 151 -1.12 8.22 18.36
C ALA A 151 0.20 8.98 18.61
N LEU A 152 0.37 10.15 17.96
CA LEU A 152 1.54 10.99 18.16
C LEU A 152 1.60 11.62 19.56
N LYS A 153 0.46 11.94 20.18
CA LYS A 153 0.44 12.42 21.58
C LYS A 153 0.95 11.32 22.52
N ILE A 154 0.45 10.09 22.37
CA ILE A 154 0.91 8.94 23.16
C ILE A 154 2.40 8.69 22.91
N GLY A 155 2.82 8.62 21.65
CA GLY A 155 4.22 8.35 21.29
C GLY A 155 5.19 9.40 21.84
N LYS A 156 4.82 10.69 21.81
CA LYS A 156 5.64 11.78 22.36
C LYS A 156 5.70 11.73 23.88
N SER A 157 4.61 11.43 24.55
CA SER A 157 4.58 11.30 26.02
C SER A 157 5.48 10.15 26.49
N LEU A 158 5.52 9.06 25.74
CA LEU A 158 6.42 7.93 25.99
C LEU A 158 7.89 8.21 25.60
N GLY A 159 8.21 9.36 25.02
CA GLY A 159 9.56 9.70 24.55
C GLY A 159 10.04 8.84 23.38
N LEU A 160 9.13 8.38 22.53
CA LEU A 160 9.52 7.57 21.36
C LEU A 160 10.40 8.38 20.41
N PRO A 161 11.43 7.74 19.80
CA PRO A 161 12.31 8.40 18.84
C PRO A 161 11.55 8.78 17.55
N GLU A 162 12.09 9.76 16.80
CA GLU A 162 11.43 10.38 15.65
C GLU A 162 11.00 9.35 14.59
N ASN A 163 11.85 8.34 14.32
CA ASN A 163 11.49 7.27 13.39
C ASN A 163 10.23 6.48 13.81
N LYS A 164 10.01 6.28 15.11
CA LYS A 164 8.78 5.63 15.63
C LYS A 164 7.57 6.57 15.57
N LEU A 165 7.76 7.88 15.69
CA LEU A 165 6.71 8.85 15.46
C LEU A 165 6.32 8.91 13.98
N ASP A 166 7.29 8.80 13.06
CA ASP A 166 7.01 8.68 11.62
C ASP A 166 6.25 7.39 11.29
N GLU A 167 6.65 6.25 11.88
CA GLU A 167 5.92 4.99 11.75
C GLU A 167 4.47 5.13 12.24
N LEU A 168 4.22 5.74 13.40
CA LEU A 168 2.88 6.00 13.92
C LEU A 168 2.05 6.89 12.97
N SER A 169 2.69 7.90 12.39
CA SER A 169 2.04 8.77 11.42
C SER A 169 1.56 8.02 10.17
N LEU A 170 2.41 7.16 9.60
CA LEU A 170 2.07 6.31 8.45
C LEU A 170 1.02 5.25 8.82
N LEU A 171 1.20 4.60 9.97
CA LEU A 171 0.32 3.54 10.44
C LEU A 171 -1.10 4.07 10.72
N SER A 172 -1.22 5.31 11.21
CA SER A 172 -2.53 5.97 11.41
C SER A 172 -3.36 6.05 10.14
N THR A 173 -2.71 6.15 8.98
CA THR A 173 -3.38 6.23 7.67
C THR A 173 -3.58 4.86 7.04
N LEU A 174 -2.65 3.93 7.27
CA LEU A 174 -2.51 2.72 6.46
C LEU A 174 -2.72 1.41 7.24
N HIS A 175 -3.01 1.45 8.56
CA HIS A 175 -3.19 0.22 9.35
C HIS A 175 -4.22 -0.74 8.74
N ASP A 176 -5.24 -0.21 8.12
CA ASP A 176 -6.37 -0.91 7.51
C ASP A 176 -6.25 -1.09 5.98
N ILE A 177 -5.08 -0.82 5.38
CA ILE A 177 -4.90 -0.83 3.92
C ILE A 177 -5.32 -2.14 3.25
N GLY A 178 -5.20 -3.26 3.95
CA GLY A 178 -5.61 -4.57 3.45
C GLY A 178 -7.12 -4.74 3.24
N LYS A 179 -7.95 -3.84 3.79
CA LYS A 179 -9.40 -3.82 3.54
C LYS A 179 -9.75 -3.58 2.07
N ILE A 180 -8.82 -3.04 1.29
CA ILE A 180 -8.99 -2.87 -0.17
C ILE A 180 -9.35 -4.19 -0.87
N ALA A 181 -8.79 -5.30 -0.44
CA ALA A 181 -9.04 -6.63 -1.02
C ALA A 181 -10.31 -7.30 -0.49
N ILE A 182 -10.93 -6.75 0.55
CA ILE A 182 -12.16 -7.31 1.12
C ILE A 182 -13.36 -6.89 0.24
N PRO A 183 -14.30 -7.81 -0.07
CA PRO A 183 -15.52 -7.49 -0.81
C PRO A 183 -16.32 -6.38 -0.13
N GLU A 184 -16.78 -5.41 -0.93
CA GLU A 184 -17.50 -4.22 -0.44
C GLU A 184 -18.80 -4.58 0.26
N GLU A 185 -19.51 -5.61 -0.25
CA GLU A 185 -20.75 -6.14 0.34
C GLU A 185 -20.54 -6.69 1.76
N ILE A 186 -19.32 -7.10 2.12
CA ILE A 186 -18.97 -7.53 3.48
C ILE A 186 -18.59 -6.32 4.35
N LEU A 187 -17.78 -5.39 3.80
CA LEU A 187 -17.32 -4.20 4.54
C LEU A 187 -18.47 -3.25 4.91
N LEU A 188 -19.43 -3.08 4.00
CA LEU A 188 -20.55 -2.14 4.16
C LEU A 188 -21.82 -2.78 4.68
N LYS A 189 -21.77 -4.07 5.05
CA LYS A 189 -22.92 -4.81 5.57
C LYS A 189 -23.43 -4.19 6.87
N LYS A 190 -24.74 -3.89 6.91
CA LYS A 190 -25.40 -3.29 8.09
C LYS A 190 -25.82 -4.34 9.12
N GLU A 191 -26.08 -5.57 8.66
CA GLU A 191 -26.46 -6.70 9.50
C GLU A 191 -25.23 -7.32 10.17
N LYS A 192 -25.45 -8.15 11.19
CA LYS A 192 -24.38 -8.91 11.83
C LYS A 192 -23.66 -9.80 10.82
N LEU A 193 -22.33 -9.74 10.83
CA LEU A 193 -21.49 -10.61 10.01
C LEU A 193 -21.62 -12.06 10.42
N THR A 194 -21.71 -12.96 9.45
CA THR A 194 -21.56 -14.40 9.68
C THR A 194 -20.12 -14.75 10.07
N LYS A 195 -19.91 -15.92 10.64
CA LYS A 195 -18.54 -16.41 10.96
C LYS A 195 -17.64 -16.48 9.72
N LYS A 196 -18.21 -16.83 8.54
CA LYS A 196 -17.44 -16.87 7.28
C LYS A 196 -17.00 -15.47 6.84
N GLU A 197 -17.93 -14.51 6.86
CA GLU A 197 -17.62 -13.11 6.51
C GLU A 197 -16.61 -12.48 7.49
N TRP A 198 -16.76 -12.77 8.78
CA TRP A 198 -15.80 -12.32 9.79
C TRP A 198 -14.39 -12.88 9.54
N ASN A 199 -14.28 -14.16 9.16
CA ASN A 199 -12.98 -14.76 8.80
C ASN A 199 -12.38 -14.13 7.53
N ILE A 200 -13.19 -13.60 6.61
CA ILE A 200 -12.69 -12.85 5.45
C ILE A 200 -12.14 -11.50 5.91
N ILE A 201 -12.86 -10.78 6.77
CA ILE A 201 -12.37 -9.48 7.30
C ILE A 201 -11.06 -9.67 8.07
N LYS A 202 -10.93 -10.70 8.89
CA LYS A 202 -9.71 -10.98 9.68
C LYS A 202 -8.45 -11.17 8.83
N LYS A 203 -8.56 -11.33 7.52
CA LYS A 203 -7.39 -11.43 6.62
C LYS A 203 -6.78 -10.08 6.26
N HIS A 204 -7.45 -8.95 6.53
CA HIS A 204 -6.92 -7.66 6.10
C HIS A 204 -5.55 -7.30 6.73
N PRO A 205 -5.17 -7.70 7.97
CA PRO A 205 -3.83 -7.43 8.47
C PRO A 205 -2.74 -8.16 7.66
N GLU A 206 -2.95 -9.42 7.30
CA GLU A 206 -2.03 -10.20 6.47
C GLU A 206 -1.93 -9.61 5.04
N ILE A 207 -3.05 -9.22 4.46
CA ILE A 207 -3.09 -8.56 3.15
C ILE A 207 -2.37 -7.21 3.22
N GLY A 208 -2.64 -6.42 4.26
CA GLY A 208 -1.98 -5.15 4.50
C GLY A 208 -0.47 -5.28 4.70
N TYR A 209 -0.02 -6.32 5.40
CA TYR A 209 1.37 -6.70 5.54
C TYR A 209 2.03 -6.94 4.17
N ASN A 210 1.42 -7.78 3.32
CA ASN A 210 1.94 -8.09 1.99
C ASN A 210 2.04 -6.82 1.11
N ILE A 211 1.03 -5.95 1.16
CA ILE A 211 1.04 -4.65 0.47
C ILE A 211 2.23 -3.80 0.98
N ALA A 212 2.43 -3.72 2.29
CA ALA A 212 3.49 -2.93 2.89
C ALA A 212 4.89 -3.48 2.54
N GLU A 213 5.09 -4.79 2.58
CA GLU A 213 6.34 -5.44 2.16
C GLU A 213 6.67 -5.23 0.68
N SER A 214 5.65 -5.07 -0.17
CA SER A 214 5.85 -4.79 -1.60
C SER A 214 6.25 -3.35 -1.92
N ALA A 215 6.19 -2.45 -0.94
CA ALA A 215 6.51 -1.02 -1.08
C ALA A 215 7.58 -0.60 -0.06
N PRO A 216 8.84 -0.34 -0.48
CA PRO A 216 9.94 -0.02 0.44
C PRO A 216 9.69 1.12 1.43
N GLN A 217 8.81 2.07 1.07
CA GLN A 217 8.45 3.16 1.99
C GLN A 217 7.55 2.69 3.14
N LEU A 218 6.85 1.55 2.98
CA LEU A 218 5.91 1.01 3.96
C LEU A 218 6.47 -0.17 4.76
N THR A 219 7.59 -0.79 4.30
CA THR A 219 8.25 -1.89 5.03
C THR A 219 8.45 -1.60 6.52
N PRO A 220 8.83 -0.38 6.95
CA PRO A 220 9.00 -0.09 8.39
C PRO A 220 7.74 -0.27 9.23
N ILE A 221 6.54 -0.20 8.63
CA ILE A 221 5.26 -0.36 9.32
C ILE A 221 4.57 -1.70 9.04
N ALA A 222 5.17 -2.58 8.24
CA ALA A 222 4.54 -3.83 7.82
C ALA A 222 4.14 -4.71 9.01
N GLU A 223 5.07 -4.98 9.94
CA GLU A 223 4.79 -5.76 11.16
C GLU A 223 3.73 -5.10 12.04
N ALA A 224 3.72 -3.76 12.08
CA ALA A 224 2.72 -3.04 12.84
C ALA A 224 1.33 -3.14 12.20
N ILE A 225 1.22 -3.14 10.87
CA ILE A 225 -0.02 -3.42 10.15
C ILE A 225 -0.50 -4.84 10.44
N LEU A 226 0.41 -5.83 10.43
CA LEU A 226 0.06 -7.22 10.71
C LEU A 226 -0.55 -7.39 12.11
N SER A 227 0.00 -6.65 13.10
CA SER A 227 -0.25 -6.89 14.52
C SER A 227 -1.24 -5.92 15.17
N HIS A 228 -1.87 -4.99 14.42
CA HIS A 228 -2.72 -3.94 15.04
C HIS A 228 -4.04 -4.48 15.66
N HIS A 229 -4.40 -5.70 15.36
CA HIS A 229 -5.53 -6.41 15.97
C HIS A 229 -5.12 -7.50 16.97
N GLU A 230 -3.83 -7.58 17.32
CA GLU A 230 -3.40 -8.42 18.42
C GLU A 230 -3.86 -7.82 19.76
N TRP A 231 -4.13 -8.68 20.71
CA TRP A 231 -4.59 -8.30 22.05
C TRP A 231 -3.50 -8.54 23.06
N TRP A 232 -3.37 -7.67 24.04
CA TRP A 232 -2.37 -7.79 25.10
C TRP A 232 -2.30 -9.19 25.75
N ASN A 233 -3.45 -9.87 25.86
CA ASN A 233 -3.56 -11.21 26.46
C ASN A 233 -3.42 -12.37 25.45
N GLY A 234 -2.98 -12.13 24.22
CA GLY A 234 -2.79 -13.15 23.19
C GLY A 234 -4.08 -13.69 22.54
N LYS A 235 -5.25 -13.11 22.82
CA LYS A 235 -6.53 -13.54 22.20
C LYS A 235 -6.89 -12.77 20.93
N GLY A 236 -5.97 -11.96 20.44
CA GLY A 236 -6.09 -11.19 19.20
C GLY A 236 -5.93 -12.04 17.94
N TYR A 237 -5.65 -11.40 16.83
CA TYR A 237 -5.37 -12.02 15.53
C TYR A 237 -4.42 -11.16 14.72
N PRO A 238 -3.66 -11.72 13.73
CA PRO A 238 -3.78 -13.08 13.18
C PRO A 238 -2.96 -14.14 13.93
N HIS A 239 -1.91 -13.78 14.68
CA HIS A 239 -0.93 -14.71 15.24
C HIS A 239 -1.13 -15.03 16.72
N GLY A 240 -1.92 -14.26 17.44
CA GLY A 240 -2.10 -14.39 18.88
C GLY A 240 -0.86 -13.96 19.67
N LEU A 241 -0.15 -12.93 19.20
CA LEU A 241 0.95 -12.32 19.94
C LEU A 241 0.44 -11.72 21.23
N ASP A 242 1.24 -11.78 22.31
CA ASP A 242 0.88 -11.25 23.62
C ASP A 242 1.93 -10.30 24.19
N GLY A 243 1.50 -9.41 25.05
CA GLY A 243 2.37 -8.50 25.79
C GLY A 243 3.27 -7.66 24.90
N GLU A 244 4.56 -7.69 25.21
CA GLU A 244 5.58 -6.89 24.51
C GLU A 244 6.03 -7.46 23.16
N ASP A 245 5.61 -8.68 22.81
CA ASP A 245 5.82 -9.24 21.47
C ASP A 245 5.01 -8.50 20.40
N ILE A 246 3.94 -7.80 20.82
CA ILE A 246 3.20 -6.90 19.95
C ILE A 246 4.00 -5.60 19.76
N PRO A 247 4.28 -5.16 18.52
CA PRO A 247 4.99 -3.90 18.28
C PRO A 247 4.36 -2.71 19.01
N ILE A 248 5.17 -1.85 19.63
CA ILE A 248 4.67 -0.71 20.42
C ILE A 248 3.74 0.20 19.59
N THR A 249 4.04 0.39 18.30
CA THR A 249 3.22 1.19 17.39
C THR A 249 1.85 0.56 17.15
N SER A 250 1.75 -0.77 17.09
CA SER A 250 0.46 -1.50 16.98
C SER A 250 -0.38 -1.33 18.24
N ARG A 251 0.26 -1.47 19.43
CA ARG A 251 -0.43 -1.26 20.71
C ARG A 251 -0.98 0.14 20.86
N ILE A 252 -0.24 1.16 20.42
CA ILE A 252 -0.68 2.57 20.44
C ILE A 252 -1.84 2.78 19.47
N ILE A 253 -1.74 2.28 18.22
CA ILE A 253 -2.81 2.42 17.22
C ILE A 253 -4.09 1.72 17.69
N ALA A 254 -4.01 0.54 18.29
CA ALA A 254 -5.18 -0.17 18.80
C ALA A 254 -5.99 0.67 19.82
N ILE A 255 -5.31 1.39 20.72
CA ILE A 255 -5.97 2.28 21.70
C ILE A 255 -6.57 3.50 20.97
N ALA A 256 -5.80 4.11 20.08
CA ALA A 256 -6.21 5.32 19.36
C ALA A 256 -7.43 5.04 18.47
N ASP A 257 -7.43 3.93 17.73
CA ASP A 257 -8.55 3.51 16.88
C ASP A 257 -9.80 3.20 17.70
N ALA A 258 -9.66 2.38 18.76
CA ALA A 258 -10.78 2.05 19.63
C ALA A 258 -11.43 3.32 20.23
N TYR A 259 -10.63 4.28 20.68
CA TYR A 259 -11.13 5.53 21.23
C TYR A 259 -11.84 6.38 20.16
N ASP A 260 -11.25 6.56 18.97
CA ASP A 260 -11.86 7.35 17.90
C ASP A 260 -13.17 6.74 17.44
N VAL A 261 -13.19 5.41 17.20
CA VAL A 261 -14.41 4.69 16.80
C VAL A 261 -15.51 4.80 17.86
N MET A 262 -15.19 4.74 19.15
CA MET A 262 -16.17 4.89 20.23
C MET A 262 -16.72 6.31 20.30
N THR A 263 -15.89 7.33 20.14
CA THR A 263 -16.29 8.73 20.36
C THR A 263 -16.97 9.37 19.15
N ILE A 264 -16.63 8.94 17.94
CA ILE A 264 -17.25 9.44 16.70
C ILE A 264 -18.47 8.60 16.32
N GLY A 265 -18.44 7.28 16.59
CA GLY A 265 -19.41 6.30 16.13
C GLY A 265 -19.11 5.82 14.71
N ARG A 266 -19.82 4.78 14.28
CA ARG A 266 -19.85 4.28 12.90
C ARG A 266 -21.31 4.08 12.49
N SER A 267 -21.59 3.90 11.20
CA SER A 267 -22.95 3.74 10.66
C SER A 267 -23.80 2.67 11.38
N TYR A 268 -23.14 1.71 12.04
CA TYR A 268 -23.76 0.58 12.77
C TYR A 268 -23.57 0.65 14.30
N LYS A 269 -22.87 1.67 14.84
CA LYS A 269 -22.61 1.82 16.28
C LYS A 269 -22.70 3.28 16.70
N ASN A 270 -23.59 3.58 17.64
CA ASN A 270 -23.78 4.91 18.19
C ASN A 270 -22.50 5.38 18.91
N LYS A 271 -22.21 6.68 18.81
CA LYS A 271 -21.13 7.31 19.58
C LYS A 271 -21.43 7.28 21.08
N VAL A 272 -20.38 7.14 21.87
CA VAL A 272 -20.43 7.27 23.33
C VAL A 272 -19.71 8.55 23.78
N SER A 273 -19.91 8.96 25.04
CA SER A 273 -19.17 10.08 25.59
C SER A 273 -17.67 9.76 25.72
N LYS A 274 -16.82 10.81 25.71
CA LYS A 274 -15.38 10.65 25.95
C LYS A 274 -15.10 9.91 27.26
N LYS A 275 -15.87 10.21 28.31
CA LYS A 275 -15.77 9.55 29.61
C LYS A 275 -16.07 8.06 29.52
N ASP A 276 -17.13 7.69 28.81
CA ASP A 276 -17.51 6.28 28.65
C ASP A 276 -16.48 5.52 27.79
N ALA A 277 -15.93 6.16 26.75
CA ALA A 277 -14.86 5.58 25.96
C ALA A 277 -13.60 5.32 26.81
N ILE A 278 -13.20 6.27 27.66
CA ILE A 278 -12.07 6.10 28.61
C ILE A 278 -12.36 4.96 29.58
N ASN A 279 -13.58 4.89 30.13
CA ASN A 279 -13.97 3.82 31.04
C ASN A 279 -13.90 2.44 30.37
N GLU A 280 -14.30 2.35 29.09
CA GLU A 280 -14.21 1.11 28.33
C GLU A 280 -12.76 0.70 28.07
N LEU A 281 -11.88 1.64 27.71
CA LEU A 281 -10.45 1.36 27.58
C LEU A 281 -9.86 0.84 28.90
N LYS A 282 -10.18 1.45 30.02
CA LYS A 282 -9.77 0.98 31.35
C LYS A 282 -10.30 -0.42 31.66
N ARG A 283 -11.55 -0.72 31.31
CA ARG A 283 -12.15 -2.03 31.51
C ARG A 283 -11.43 -3.13 30.74
N CYS A 284 -10.95 -2.79 29.52
CA CYS A 284 -10.25 -3.73 28.63
C CYS A 284 -8.71 -3.71 28.82
N SER A 285 -8.21 -2.93 29.80
CA SER A 285 -6.79 -2.86 30.16
C SER A 285 -6.30 -4.22 30.67
N GLY A 286 -5.16 -4.70 30.20
CA GLY A 286 -4.61 -6.01 30.52
C GLY A 286 -5.26 -7.18 29.77
N GLU A 287 -6.37 -6.95 29.08
CA GLU A 287 -6.98 -7.93 28.17
C GLU A 287 -6.70 -7.58 26.71
N GLN A 288 -7.38 -6.57 26.19
CA GLN A 288 -7.21 -6.12 24.81
C GLN A 288 -6.04 -5.13 24.67
N PHE A 289 -5.88 -4.23 25.63
CA PHE A 289 -4.93 -3.12 25.56
C PHE A 289 -3.80 -3.26 26.57
N ASP A 290 -2.61 -2.75 26.23
CA ASP A 290 -1.47 -2.63 27.12
C ASP A 290 -1.83 -1.72 28.30
N PRO A 291 -1.75 -2.21 29.56
CA PRO A 291 -2.12 -1.44 30.74
C PRO A 291 -1.37 -0.11 30.88
N ARG A 292 -0.06 -0.11 30.58
CA ARG A 292 0.78 1.08 30.69
C ARG A 292 0.36 2.15 29.67
N LEU A 293 0.00 1.72 28.45
CA LEU A 293 -0.46 2.64 27.40
C LEU A 293 -1.86 3.18 27.69
N VAL A 294 -2.73 2.39 28.32
CA VAL A 294 -4.05 2.87 28.76
C VAL A 294 -3.90 3.94 29.84
N ASP A 295 -3.03 3.72 30.84
CA ASP A 295 -2.79 4.69 31.91
C ASP A 295 -2.22 5.99 31.33
N GLU A 296 -1.23 5.91 30.47
CA GLU A 296 -0.64 7.06 29.75
C GLU A 296 -1.69 7.82 28.93
N PHE A 297 -2.52 7.09 28.15
CA PHE A 297 -3.59 7.70 27.37
C PHE A 297 -4.60 8.46 28.24
N VAL A 298 -4.97 7.86 29.39
CA VAL A 298 -5.91 8.49 30.33
C VAL A 298 -5.34 9.78 30.93
N GLU A 299 -4.07 9.79 31.26
CA GLU A 299 -3.39 10.98 31.75
C GLU A 299 -3.39 12.11 30.69
N ILE A 300 -3.03 11.79 29.44
CA ILE A 300 -3.04 12.73 28.32
C ILE A 300 -4.43 13.30 28.06
N MET A 301 -5.48 12.49 28.16
CA MET A 301 -6.85 12.90 27.84
C MET A 301 -7.60 13.48 29.03
N GLY A 302 -7.21 13.14 30.26
CA GLY A 302 -7.82 13.64 31.51
C GLY A 302 -7.36 15.03 31.92
N GLY A 303 -6.24 15.49 31.38
CA GLY A 303 -5.71 16.86 31.60
C GLY A 303 -6.30 17.93 30.67
N GLN A 304 -7.31 17.58 29.87
CA GLN A 304 -8.09 18.49 29.02
C GLN A 304 -9.54 18.56 29.50
#